data_a8272e68de93c737a98253a4fe6c82e9
#
_entry.id   a8272e68de93c737a98253a4fe6c82e9
#
_cell.length_a   1.000
_cell.length_b   1.000
_cell.length_c   1.000
_cell.angle_alpha   90.00
_cell.angle_beta   90.00
_cell.angle_gamma   90.00
#
_symmetry.space_group_name_H-M   'P 1'
#
loop_
_entity.id
_entity.type
_entity.pdbx_description
1 polymer ?
#
loop_
_entity_poly.entity_id
_entity_poly.type
_entity_poly.pdbx_seq_one_letter_code
_entity_poly.pdbx_strand_id
1 'polypeptide(L)'
;IVIDSATGLFRQDFSGRAMLSERQKYLDEFLTMASNMANFHNIAIIWTNQVMINPGVFYGDPVTAIGGTVLAHKSTYRVYFKKSGVYRMGKMVDSPKHGQIEVMFGLSEAGVVDQEIAEELEKKRKADKAKAKKAEKEETVI
;
A
#
# COMPACT_ATOMS: atom_id res chain seq x y z
N ILE A 1 5.57 -15.01 7.67
CA ILE A 1 6.53 -13.93 7.94
C ILE A 1 6.03 -12.66 7.27
N VAL A 2 6.12 -11.52 7.96
CA VAL A 2 5.80 -10.20 7.40
C VAL A 2 7.06 -9.34 7.40
N ILE A 3 7.34 -8.71 6.25
CA ILE A 3 8.51 -7.84 6.04
C ILE A 3 8.00 -6.45 5.64
N ASP A 4 8.18 -5.46 6.49
CA ASP A 4 7.80 -4.06 6.25
C ASP A 4 9.03 -3.17 6.34
N SER A 5 9.55 -2.77 5.21
CA SER A 5 9.24 -3.05 3.82
C SER A 5 10.43 -3.71 3.10
N ALA A 6 10.16 -4.42 2.02
CA ALA A 6 11.18 -5.13 1.24
C ALA A 6 12.29 -4.20 0.69
N THR A 7 11.97 -2.93 0.43
CA THR A 7 12.92 -1.97 -0.16
C THR A 7 13.47 -0.94 0.83
N GLY A 8 13.01 -0.95 2.08
CA GLY A 8 13.33 0.08 3.08
C GLY A 8 14.84 0.19 3.34
N LEU A 9 15.45 -0.90 3.76
CA LEU A 9 16.89 -0.95 4.10
C LEU A 9 17.78 -0.66 2.88
N PHE A 10 17.45 -1.25 1.73
CA PHE A 10 18.25 -1.07 0.51
C PHE A 10 18.28 0.38 -0.01
N ARG A 11 17.29 1.20 0.34
CA ARG A 11 17.26 2.62 -0.04
C ARG A 11 18.20 3.48 0.80
N GLN A 12 18.45 3.10 2.04
CA GLN A 12 19.37 3.81 2.93
C GLN A 12 20.81 3.50 2.56
N ASP A 13 21.14 2.22 2.37
CA ASP A 13 22.50 1.78 2.15
C ASP A 13 23.01 2.07 0.73
N PHE A 14 22.10 2.05 -0.26
CA PHE A 14 22.41 2.25 -1.68
C PHE A 14 21.71 3.49 -2.23
N SER A 15 22.14 4.67 -1.82
CA SER A 15 21.59 5.93 -2.30
C SER A 15 22.26 6.41 -3.61
N GLY A 16 21.47 7.03 -4.49
CA GLY A 16 21.96 7.56 -5.76
C GLY A 16 21.84 6.61 -6.96
N ARG A 17 21.93 7.20 -8.17
CA ARG A 17 21.75 6.45 -9.44
C ARG A 17 22.88 5.47 -9.72
N ALA A 18 24.10 5.78 -9.31
CA ALA A 18 25.27 4.93 -9.52
C ALA A 18 25.15 3.58 -8.81
N MET A 19 24.47 3.54 -7.65
CA MET A 19 24.28 2.34 -6.83
C MET A 19 23.04 1.51 -7.21
N LEU A 20 22.32 1.90 -8.27
CA LEU A 20 21.07 1.26 -8.65
C LEU A 20 21.26 -0.23 -8.98
N SER A 21 22.32 -0.58 -9.72
CA SER A 21 22.60 -1.96 -10.12
C SER A 21 22.92 -2.85 -8.91
N GLU A 22 23.77 -2.38 -7.99
CA GLU A 22 24.08 -3.11 -6.78
C GLU A 22 22.86 -3.29 -5.89
N ARG A 23 22.09 -2.24 -5.71
CA ARG A 23 20.82 -2.31 -4.96
C ARG A 23 19.88 -3.37 -5.54
N GLN A 24 19.74 -3.44 -6.86
CA GLN A 24 18.90 -4.44 -7.52
C GLN A 24 19.42 -5.86 -7.30
N LYS A 25 20.74 -6.05 -7.34
CA LYS A 25 21.38 -7.34 -7.07
C LYS A 25 21.10 -7.83 -5.65
N TYR A 26 21.37 -7.00 -4.63
CA TYR A 26 21.12 -7.38 -3.24
C TYR A 26 19.63 -7.59 -2.94
N LEU A 27 18.75 -6.81 -3.57
CA LEU A 27 17.31 -7.02 -3.48
C LEU A 27 16.91 -8.37 -4.07
N ASP A 28 17.45 -8.75 -5.23
CA ASP A 28 17.17 -10.04 -5.85
C ASP A 28 17.67 -11.22 -4.99
N GLU A 29 18.86 -11.13 -4.45
CA GLU A 29 19.42 -12.13 -3.54
C GLU A 29 18.55 -12.30 -2.29
N PHE A 30 18.14 -11.20 -1.66
CA PHE A 30 17.26 -11.21 -0.50
C PHE A 30 15.89 -11.85 -0.81
N LEU A 31 15.25 -11.46 -1.90
CA LEU A 31 13.94 -11.99 -2.29
C LEU A 31 14.03 -13.46 -2.69
N THR A 32 15.14 -13.87 -3.30
CA THR A 32 15.40 -15.28 -3.64
C THR A 32 15.54 -16.12 -2.37
N MET A 33 16.29 -15.64 -1.39
CA MET A 33 16.44 -16.32 -0.10
C MET A 33 15.09 -16.42 0.63
N ALA A 34 14.29 -15.37 0.65
CA ALA A 34 12.96 -15.37 1.23
C ALA A 34 12.04 -16.37 0.53
N SER A 35 12.07 -16.43 -0.81
CA SER A 35 11.27 -17.39 -1.58
C SER A 35 11.69 -18.84 -1.31
N ASN A 36 12.99 -19.11 -1.22
CA ASN A 36 13.50 -20.43 -0.87
C ASN A 36 13.07 -20.84 0.54
N MET A 37 13.13 -19.91 1.50
CA MET A 37 12.65 -20.15 2.86
C MET A 37 11.15 -20.46 2.88
N ALA A 38 10.34 -19.70 2.13
CA ALA A 38 8.91 -19.93 2.01
C ALA A 38 8.61 -21.36 1.51
N ASN A 39 9.29 -21.77 0.45
CA ASN A 39 9.12 -23.10 -0.15
C ASN A 39 9.62 -24.22 0.77
N PHE A 40 10.80 -24.08 1.34
CA PHE A 40 11.41 -25.10 2.19
C PHE A 40 10.61 -25.36 3.47
N HIS A 41 10.13 -24.30 4.11
CA HIS A 41 9.38 -24.39 5.37
C HIS A 41 7.86 -24.40 5.19
N ASN A 42 7.37 -24.35 3.94
CA ASN A 42 5.94 -24.27 3.63
C ASN A 42 5.23 -23.14 4.40
N ILE A 43 5.81 -21.93 4.34
CA ILE A 43 5.29 -20.74 5.04
C ILE A 43 4.95 -19.64 4.03
N ALA A 44 3.96 -18.81 4.37
CA ALA A 44 3.67 -17.60 3.63
C ALA A 44 4.61 -16.46 4.04
N ILE A 45 5.14 -15.74 3.05
CA ILE A 45 5.89 -14.50 3.28
C ILE A 45 5.14 -13.35 2.61
N ILE A 46 4.87 -12.31 3.38
CA ILE A 46 4.23 -11.07 2.92
C ILE A 46 5.24 -9.95 3.08
N TRP A 47 5.45 -9.19 2.03
CA TRP A 47 6.23 -7.96 2.10
C TRP A 47 5.43 -6.76 1.63
N THR A 48 5.59 -5.66 2.33
CA THR A 48 5.10 -4.38 1.86
C THR A 48 6.14 -3.72 0.97
N ASN A 49 5.67 -2.86 0.08
CA ASN A 49 6.53 -2.08 -0.80
C ASN A 49 6.01 -0.65 -0.92
N GLN A 50 6.90 0.28 -1.12
CA GLN A 50 6.56 1.67 -1.37
C GLN A 50 6.36 1.94 -2.85
N VAL A 51 5.69 3.03 -3.14
CA VAL A 51 5.48 3.54 -4.50
C VAL A 51 6.18 4.89 -4.66
N MET A 52 6.50 5.24 -5.89
CA MET A 52 7.02 6.54 -6.27
C MET A 52 6.20 7.12 -7.40
N ILE A 53 6.12 8.43 -7.46
CA ILE A 53 5.52 9.14 -8.57
C ILE A 53 6.59 9.36 -9.65
N ASN A 54 6.29 8.95 -10.86
CA ASN A 54 7.12 9.23 -12.02
C ASN A 54 6.57 10.47 -12.75
N PRO A 55 7.19 11.65 -12.61
CA PRO A 55 6.68 12.89 -13.19
C PRO A 55 6.74 12.91 -14.73
N GLY A 56 7.45 11.98 -15.36
CA GLY A 56 7.54 11.87 -16.81
C GLY A 56 6.38 11.13 -17.47
N VAL A 57 5.43 10.61 -16.68
CA VAL A 57 4.25 9.91 -17.20
C VAL A 57 3.10 10.91 -17.35
N PHE A 58 2.80 11.29 -18.61
CA PHE A 58 1.73 12.23 -18.91
C PHE A 58 0.36 11.56 -19.10
N TYR A 59 0.33 10.26 -19.37
CA TYR A 59 -0.90 9.48 -19.55
C TYR A 59 -0.87 8.21 -18.69
N GLY A 60 -2.00 7.89 -18.06
CA GLY A 60 -2.14 6.73 -17.17
C GLY A 60 -1.78 7.03 -15.72
N ASP A 61 -1.50 6.00 -14.93
CA ASP A 61 -1.14 6.14 -13.52
C ASP A 61 0.37 6.43 -13.40
N PRO A 62 0.77 7.62 -12.91
CA PRO A 62 2.17 7.96 -12.71
C PRO A 62 2.83 7.22 -11.54
N VAL A 63 2.04 6.47 -10.77
CA VAL A 63 2.52 5.77 -9.58
C VAL A 63 3.13 4.43 -9.98
N THR A 64 4.40 4.25 -9.63
CA THR A 64 5.14 3.01 -9.89
C THR A 64 5.68 2.40 -8.60
N ALA A 65 5.73 1.07 -8.55
CA ALA A 65 6.30 0.36 -7.42
C ALA A 65 7.83 0.53 -7.39
N ILE A 66 8.38 0.76 -6.21
CA ILE A 66 9.83 0.78 -6.00
C ILE A 66 10.38 -0.65 -6.06
N GLY A 67 11.63 -0.82 -6.53
CA GLY A 67 12.23 -2.16 -6.71
C GLY A 67 12.06 -2.73 -8.12
N GLY A 68 11.22 -2.08 -8.94
CA GLY A 68 11.09 -2.39 -10.37
C GLY A 68 10.67 -3.83 -10.66
N THR A 69 11.23 -4.36 -11.73
CA THR A 69 10.91 -5.70 -12.25
C THR A 69 11.36 -6.83 -11.32
N VAL A 70 12.44 -6.64 -10.56
CA VAL A 70 12.97 -7.67 -9.64
C VAL A 70 11.90 -8.07 -8.61
N LEU A 71 11.34 -7.10 -7.91
CA LEU A 71 10.31 -7.36 -6.91
C LEU A 71 9.01 -7.87 -7.55
N ALA A 72 8.69 -7.40 -8.74
CA ALA A 72 7.53 -7.86 -9.48
C ALA A 72 7.61 -9.34 -9.85
N HIS A 73 8.76 -9.80 -10.33
CA HIS A 73 8.96 -11.20 -10.74
C HIS A 73 9.07 -12.19 -9.56
N LYS A 74 9.55 -11.73 -8.40
CA LYS A 74 9.65 -12.58 -7.21
C LYS A 74 8.34 -12.70 -6.42
N SER A 75 7.35 -11.86 -6.71
CA SER A 75 6.06 -11.88 -6.03
C SER A 75 5.06 -12.75 -6.79
N THR A 76 4.49 -13.76 -6.13
CA THR A 76 3.41 -14.59 -6.70
C THR A 76 2.10 -13.82 -6.83
N TYR A 77 1.80 -13.00 -5.83
CA TYR A 77 0.62 -12.14 -5.77
C TYR A 77 1.05 -10.71 -5.51
N ARG A 78 0.46 -9.76 -6.22
CA ARG A 78 0.69 -8.34 -5.99
C ARG A 78 -0.63 -7.61 -5.84
N VAL A 79 -0.78 -6.94 -4.72
CA VAL A 79 -1.95 -6.11 -4.41
C VAL A 79 -1.50 -4.66 -4.26
N TYR A 80 -2.14 -3.77 -4.97
CA TYR A 80 -1.92 -2.33 -4.87
C TYR A 80 -3.01 -1.69 -4.01
N PHE A 81 -2.61 -0.88 -3.05
CA PHE A 81 -3.52 -0.13 -2.21
C PHE A 81 -3.45 1.35 -2.53
N LYS A 82 -4.61 1.96 -2.73
CA LYS A 82 -4.74 3.40 -3.01
C LYS A 82 -5.77 4.04 -2.08
N LYS A 83 -5.49 5.28 -1.68
CA LYS A 83 -6.49 6.09 -0.98
C LYS A 83 -7.49 6.64 -2.01
N SER A 84 -8.77 6.46 -1.73
CA SER A 84 -9.88 6.94 -2.58
C SER A 84 -10.88 7.68 -1.69
N GLY A 85 -10.68 8.98 -1.51
CA GLY A 85 -11.47 9.77 -0.57
C GLY A 85 -11.36 9.26 0.86
N VAL A 86 -12.48 8.86 1.45
CA VAL A 86 -12.56 8.28 2.79
C VAL A 86 -12.27 6.79 2.82
N TYR A 87 -12.30 6.15 1.65
CA TYR A 87 -12.07 4.72 1.47
C TYR A 87 -10.62 4.39 1.14
N ARG A 88 -10.36 3.10 1.08
CA ARG A 88 -9.18 2.50 0.49
C ARG A 88 -9.64 1.57 -0.64
N MET A 89 -8.88 1.54 -1.70
CA MET A 89 -9.06 0.61 -2.80
C MET A 89 -7.91 -0.39 -2.78
N GLY A 90 -8.24 -1.66 -2.79
CA GLY A 90 -7.30 -2.75 -3.04
C GLY A 90 -7.50 -3.26 -4.47
N LYS A 91 -6.43 -3.31 -5.25
CA LYS A 91 -6.45 -3.82 -6.62
C LYS A 91 -5.46 -4.97 -6.76
N MET A 92 -5.94 -6.11 -7.24
CA MET A 92 -5.07 -7.21 -7.67
C MET A 92 -4.34 -6.79 -8.94
N VAL A 93 -3.02 -6.62 -8.84
CA VAL A 93 -2.17 -6.21 -9.97
C VAL A 93 -1.65 -7.42 -10.70
N ASP A 94 -1.30 -8.48 -9.96
CA ASP A 94 -0.75 -9.70 -10.50
C ASP A 94 -1.18 -10.91 -9.67
N SER A 95 -1.57 -11.99 -10.35
CA SER A 95 -1.99 -13.23 -9.70
C SER A 95 -1.99 -14.37 -10.72
N PRO A 96 -1.47 -15.55 -10.37
CA PRO A 96 -1.50 -16.72 -11.24
C PRO A 96 -2.89 -17.34 -11.40
N LYS A 97 -3.85 -17.02 -10.52
CA LYS A 97 -5.16 -17.67 -10.46
C LYS A 97 -6.35 -16.73 -10.58
N HIS A 98 -6.16 -15.45 -10.29
CA HIS A 98 -7.26 -14.49 -10.21
C HIS A 98 -7.08 -13.41 -11.27
N GLY A 99 -8.20 -13.02 -11.89
CA GLY A 99 -8.23 -11.85 -12.75
C GLY A 99 -8.01 -10.54 -11.97
N GLN A 100 -8.04 -9.43 -12.67
CA GLN A 100 -8.00 -8.12 -12.03
C GLN A 100 -9.28 -7.90 -11.22
N ILE A 101 -9.12 -7.78 -9.92
CA ILE A 101 -10.21 -7.53 -8.96
C ILE A 101 -9.88 -6.23 -8.23
N GLU A 102 -10.88 -5.38 -8.08
CA GLU A 102 -10.80 -4.17 -7.27
C GLU A 102 -11.84 -4.24 -6.15
N VAL A 103 -11.44 -3.92 -4.93
CA VAL A 103 -12.30 -3.94 -3.75
C VAL A 103 -12.14 -2.61 -3.01
N MET A 104 -13.28 -2.02 -2.64
CA MET A 104 -13.31 -0.84 -1.78
C MET A 104 -13.54 -1.26 -0.33
N PHE A 105 -12.81 -0.65 0.59
CA PHE A 105 -12.93 -0.89 2.02
C PHE A 105 -12.66 0.37 2.83
N GLY A 106 -13.06 0.37 4.08
CA GLY A 106 -12.79 1.44 5.03
C GLY A 106 -11.77 1.06 6.09
N LEU A 107 -11.34 2.07 6.84
CA LEU A 107 -10.54 1.89 8.05
C LEU A 107 -11.29 2.53 9.22
N SER A 108 -11.42 1.79 10.31
CA SER A 108 -12.00 2.24 11.57
C SER A 108 -11.02 1.95 12.73
N GLU A 109 -11.38 2.31 13.94
CA GLU A 109 -10.63 1.93 15.14
C GLU A 109 -10.58 0.41 15.34
N ALA A 110 -11.59 -0.31 14.86
CA ALA A 110 -11.63 -1.77 14.89
C ALA A 110 -10.80 -2.44 13.77
N GLY A 111 -10.19 -1.65 12.88
CA GLY A 111 -9.40 -2.15 11.75
C GLY A 111 -10.07 -1.96 10.39
N VAL A 112 -9.91 -2.93 9.50
CA VAL A 112 -10.51 -2.94 8.16
C VAL A 112 -11.99 -3.27 8.26
N VAL A 113 -12.81 -2.47 7.56
CA VAL A 113 -14.27 -2.64 7.52
C VAL A 113 -14.76 -2.56 6.08
N ASP A 114 -15.92 -3.15 5.82
CA ASP A 114 -16.57 -3.10 4.53
C ASP A 114 -16.97 -1.67 4.16
N GLN A 115 -17.17 -1.44 2.86
CA GLN A 115 -17.49 -0.12 2.33
C GLN A 115 -18.74 0.48 2.98
N GLU A 116 -19.80 -0.31 3.17
CA GLU A 116 -21.06 0.12 3.77
C GLU A 116 -20.88 0.65 5.20
N ILE A 117 -20.10 -0.08 6.01
CA ILE A 117 -19.77 0.34 7.38
C ILE A 117 -18.94 1.62 7.37
N ALA A 118 -18.01 1.74 6.44
CA ALA A 118 -17.19 2.95 6.31
C ALA A 118 -18.05 4.18 5.94
N GLU A 119 -19.06 4.01 5.11
CA GLU A 119 -20.01 5.08 4.76
C GLU A 119 -20.82 5.55 5.97
N GLU A 120 -21.32 4.62 6.76
CA GLU A 120 -22.05 4.95 7.98
C GLU A 120 -21.20 5.70 9.00
N LEU A 121 -19.95 5.24 9.19
CA LEU A 121 -19.01 5.90 10.08
C LEU A 121 -18.67 7.33 9.62
N GLU A 122 -18.51 7.52 8.32
CA GLU A 122 -18.25 8.86 7.77
C GLU A 122 -19.45 9.80 7.91
N LYS A 123 -20.68 9.31 7.72
CA LYS A 123 -21.89 10.08 7.96
C LYS A 123 -21.98 10.52 9.42
N LYS A 124 -21.71 9.63 10.36
CA LYS A 124 -21.68 9.95 11.81
C LYS A 124 -20.62 11.02 12.12
N ARG A 125 -19.39 10.84 11.63
CA ARG A 125 -18.30 11.82 11.83
C ARG A 125 -18.63 13.21 11.29
N LYS A 126 -19.30 13.30 10.15
CA LYS A 126 -19.74 14.58 9.57
C LYS A 126 -20.84 15.23 10.42
N ALA A 127 -21.79 14.44 10.90
CA ALA A 127 -22.86 14.92 11.77
C ALA A 127 -22.30 15.47 13.10
N ASP A 128 -21.37 14.76 13.72
CA ASP A 128 -20.73 15.16 14.97
C ASP A 128 -19.87 16.43 14.81
N LYS A 129 -19.11 16.51 13.71
CA LYS A 129 -18.37 17.74 13.39
C LYS A 129 -19.28 18.95 13.13
N ALA A 130 -20.44 18.73 12.52
CA ALA A 130 -21.41 19.79 12.28
C ALA A 130 -22.05 20.30 13.61
N LYS A 131 -22.33 19.38 14.53
CA LYS A 131 -22.81 19.71 15.87
C LYS A 131 -21.76 20.47 16.68
N ALA A 132 -20.52 20.00 16.68
CA ALA A 132 -19.41 20.67 17.37
C ALA A 132 -19.18 22.10 16.86
N LYS A 133 -19.19 22.30 15.54
CA LYS A 133 -19.07 23.66 14.95
C LYS A 133 -20.23 24.57 15.26
N LYS A 134 -21.44 24.05 15.46
CA LYS A 134 -22.58 24.86 15.90
C LYS A 134 -22.43 25.30 17.35
N ALA A 135 -22.05 24.39 18.23
CA ALA A 135 -21.82 24.69 19.65
C ALA A 135 -20.72 25.76 19.83
N GLU A 136 -19.61 25.61 19.10
CA GLU A 136 -18.50 26.59 19.15
C GLU A 136 -18.88 27.99 18.66
N LYS A 137 -19.80 28.07 17.68
CA LYS A 137 -20.34 29.37 17.22
C LYS A 137 -21.33 30.02 18.20
N GLU A 138 -22.07 29.22 18.93
CA GLU A 138 -23.01 29.72 19.95
C GLU A 138 -22.26 30.23 21.18
N GLU A 139 -21.13 29.62 21.57
CA GLU A 139 -20.26 30.12 22.64
C GLU A 139 -19.49 31.40 22.30
N THR A 140 -19.24 31.67 21.02
CA THR A 140 -18.42 32.83 20.59
C THR A 140 -19.29 34.11 20.42
N VAL A 141 -20.62 34.04 20.57
CA VAL A 141 -21.56 35.15 20.36
C VAL A 141 -22.04 35.74 21.72
N ILE A 142 -21.54 35.27 22.85
CA ILE A 142 -21.72 35.82 24.18
C ILE A 142 -20.47 36.63 24.56
#